data_3eb3b8b56e6b869b29a457ee0db9c89c
#
_entry.id   3eb3b8b56e6b869b29a457ee0db9c89c
#
_cell.length_a   1.000
_cell.length_b   1.000
_cell.length_c   1.000
_cell.angle_alpha   90.00
_cell.angle_beta   90.00
_cell.angle_gamma   90.00
#
_symmetry.space_group_name_H-M   'P 1'
#
loop_
_entity.id
_entity.type
_entity.pdbx_description
1 polymer ?
#
loop_
_entity_poly.entity_id
_entity_poly.type
_entity_poly.pdbx_seq_one_letter_code
_entity_poly.pdbx_strand_id
1 'polypeptide(L)'
;MKTCSACNLDVNNEDYIECSKCDGVYHLLCLNMQQGLTPDATTKWLCPLCMSKQPKVDNSAHPARPSTPTAQAEISFNVTRRKAPGKSELSVPTNKDDYIRRSELRELLREEMLNLMKTNNAELRSTLSTFSERITNLNTSIEFMSDKFDKMTEGLQQQQQEIITLKKENACLRTEVNSLSGKLQQLDQLSRASTLEIQCVPDKKTENVLQIVKQLGRTVNCTINDQDIHYCSRIAKINPNSTRPRSIIAKLSSPRLRDTVLSAVSRYNKENPQNKLSTADFGFNPENKTPVFVLESLSYENKQLHAAARQRGKELNFKFVWVRAGRIYMRKNETSEAIFIRNASALDKIQ
;
A
#
# COMPACT_ATOMS: atom_id res chain seq x y z
N MET A 1 21.90 6.65 -1.99
CA MET A 1 20.52 6.20 -2.28
C MET A 1 20.09 6.93 -3.54
N LYS A 2 19.50 6.21 -4.50
CA LYS A 2 18.98 6.82 -5.73
C LYS A 2 17.52 7.19 -5.50
N THR A 3 17.10 8.40 -5.86
CA THR A 3 15.73 8.89 -5.74
C THR A 3 15.06 8.96 -7.10
N CYS A 4 13.78 8.64 -7.17
CA CYS A 4 13.01 8.71 -8.41
C CYS A 4 12.76 10.17 -8.83
N SER A 5 13.10 10.52 -10.06
CA SER A 5 12.94 11.89 -10.60
C SER A 5 11.47 12.30 -10.82
N ALA A 6 10.51 11.38 -10.72
CA ALA A 6 9.09 11.68 -10.86
C ALA A 6 8.36 11.89 -9.53
N CYS A 7 8.69 11.12 -8.47
CA CYS A 7 7.97 11.16 -7.19
C CYS A 7 8.84 11.56 -6.00
N ASN A 8 10.16 11.71 -6.18
CA ASN A 8 11.18 12.05 -5.16
C ASN A 8 11.27 11.03 -3.99
N LEU A 9 10.79 9.81 -4.17
CA LEU A 9 10.93 8.71 -3.20
C LEU A 9 12.15 7.86 -3.52
N ASP A 10 12.69 7.21 -2.49
CA ASP A 10 13.83 6.30 -2.64
C ASP A 10 13.47 5.08 -3.50
N VAL A 11 14.41 4.67 -4.37
CA VAL A 11 14.25 3.57 -5.31
C VAL A 11 14.82 2.30 -4.69
N ASN A 12 13.97 1.32 -4.42
CA ASN A 12 14.35 -0.02 -3.97
C ASN A 12 14.66 -0.95 -5.17
N ASN A 13 15.52 -1.92 -4.96
CA ASN A 13 16.43 -2.58 -5.91
C ASN A 13 15.86 -3.30 -7.15
N GLU A 14 14.57 -3.36 -7.46
CA GLU A 14 14.11 -4.19 -8.60
C GLU A 14 13.09 -3.54 -9.55
N ASP A 15 12.54 -2.38 -9.24
CA ASP A 15 11.43 -1.79 -10.01
C ASP A 15 11.72 -0.40 -10.60
N TYR A 16 12.91 -0.19 -11.15
CA TYR A 16 13.26 1.09 -11.73
C TYR A 16 13.96 0.98 -13.09
N ILE A 17 13.94 2.08 -13.83
CA ILE A 17 14.67 2.22 -15.10
C ILE A 17 15.49 3.51 -15.09
N GLU A 18 16.69 3.45 -15.68
CA GLU A 18 17.61 4.59 -15.80
C GLU A 18 17.57 5.16 -17.23
N CYS A 19 17.63 6.49 -17.33
CA CYS A 19 17.68 7.15 -18.61
C CYS A 19 19.10 7.08 -19.19
N SER A 20 19.25 6.59 -20.42
CA SER A 20 20.56 6.47 -21.12
C SER A 20 21.22 7.80 -21.48
N LYS A 21 20.56 8.94 -21.27
CA LYS A 21 21.08 10.27 -21.65
C LYS A 21 21.36 11.21 -20.46
N CYS A 22 20.65 11.09 -19.33
CA CYS A 22 20.78 12.01 -18.18
C CYS A 22 20.92 11.30 -16.85
N ASP A 23 21.07 9.97 -16.84
CA ASP A 23 21.19 9.12 -15.65
C ASP A 23 20.06 9.28 -14.60
N GLY A 24 18.95 9.94 -14.97
CA GLY A 24 17.76 10.09 -14.13
C GLY A 24 17.08 8.74 -13.92
N VAL A 25 16.72 8.45 -12.66
CA VAL A 25 16.12 7.19 -12.25
C VAL A 25 14.62 7.37 -12.06
N TYR A 26 13.82 6.38 -12.51
CA TYR A 26 12.36 6.43 -12.44
C TYR A 26 11.82 5.08 -12.03
N HIS A 27 10.84 5.04 -11.11
CA HIS A 27 10.08 3.82 -10.84
C HIS A 27 9.27 3.39 -12.07
N LEU A 28 9.18 2.09 -12.36
CA LEU A 28 8.35 1.56 -13.44
C LEU A 28 6.87 1.95 -13.25
N LEU A 29 6.40 1.95 -12.00
CA LEU A 29 5.04 2.39 -11.66
C LEU A 29 4.79 3.88 -11.95
N CYS A 30 5.77 4.75 -11.75
CA CYS A 30 5.65 6.18 -12.07
C CYS A 30 5.54 6.46 -13.57
N LEU A 31 6.02 5.51 -14.39
CA LEU A 31 5.96 5.55 -15.84
C LEU A 31 4.77 4.78 -16.42
N ASN A 32 3.96 4.14 -15.57
CA ASN A 32 2.87 3.23 -15.94
C ASN A 32 3.33 2.08 -16.87
N MET A 33 4.54 1.57 -16.61
CA MET A 33 5.14 0.47 -17.35
C MET A 33 4.96 -0.84 -16.59
N GLN A 34 4.52 -1.91 -17.27
CA GLN A 34 4.38 -3.23 -16.68
C GLN A 34 5.75 -3.91 -16.53
N GLN A 35 5.93 -4.72 -15.48
CA GLN A 35 7.10 -5.55 -15.28
C GLN A 35 7.28 -6.52 -16.46
N GLY A 36 8.49 -6.57 -17.03
CA GLY A 36 8.80 -7.49 -18.13
C GLY A 36 9.46 -6.88 -19.35
N LEU A 37 10.11 -5.73 -19.22
CA LEU A 37 10.95 -5.18 -20.30
C LEU A 37 12.16 -6.09 -20.56
N THR A 38 12.34 -6.49 -21.83
CA THR A 38 13.53 -7.25 -22.25
C THR A 38 14.80 -6.42 -22.03
N PRO A 39 15.95 -7.03 -21.71
CA PRO A 39 17.22 -6.34 -21.44
C PRO A 39 17.64 -5.32 -22.50
N ASP A 40 17.28 -5.57 -23.76
CA ASP A 40 17.60 -4.67 -24.90
C ASP A 40 16.77 -3.36 -24.89
N ALA A 41 15.58 -3.35 -24.30
CA ALA A 41 14.74 -2.16 -24.24
C ALA A 41 15.19 -1.20 -23.13
N THR A 42 15.84 -1.70 -22.09
CA THR A 42 16.31 -0.89 -20.96
C THR A 42 17.59 -0.11 -21.28
N THR A 43 18.45 -0.63 -22.17
CA THR A 43 19.74 0.01 -22.52
C THR A 43 19.61 1.26 -23.38
N LYS A 44 18.46 1.48 -24.05
CA LYS A 44 18.22 2.65 -24.94
C LYS A 44 17.05 3.53 -24.50
N TRP A 45 16.55 3.35 -23.29
CA TRP A 45 15.40 4.13 -22.84
C TRP A 45 15.77 5.58 -22.49
N LEU A 46 14.94 6.52 -22.97
CA LEU A 46 15.07 7.96 -22.69
C LEU A 46 13.90 8.43 -21.83
N CYS A 47 14.20 9.19 -20.79
CA CYS A 47 13.16 9.76 -19.93
C CYS A 47 12.32 10.81 -20.67
N PRO A 48 11.08 11.12 -20.21
CA PRO A 48 10.19 12.09 -20.85
C PRO A 48 10.83 13.47 -21.09
N LEU A 49 11.69 13.92 -20.17
CA LEU A 49 12.42 15.18 -20.29
C LEU A 49 13.49 15.15 -21.39
N CYS A 50 14.19 14.04 -21.55
CA CYS A 50 15.16 13.88 -22.61
C CYS A 50 14.51 13.65 -23.98
N MET A 51 13.35 12.98 -24.00
CA MET A 51 12.57 12.76 -25.20
C MET A 51 11.95 14.07 -25.73
N SER A 52 11.49 14.97 -24.84
CA SER A 52 10.93 16.26 -25.22
C SER A 52 11.98 17.25 -25.77
N LYS A 53 13.25 17.05 -25.44
CA LYS A 53 14.39 17.88 -25.92
C LYS A 53 14.98 17.39 -27.24
N GLN A 54 14.52 16.28 -27.80
CA GLN A 54 14.93 15.87 -29.13
C GLN A 54 14.26 16.73 -30.18
N PRO A 55 14.98 17.17 -31.25
CA PRO A 55 14.36 17.86 -32.37
C PRO A 55 13.30 16.93 -32.96
N LYS A 56 12.07 17.43 -33.09
CA LYS A 56 10.98 16.68 -33.74
C LYS A 56 11.40 16.42 -35.18
N VAL A 57 11.56 15.17 -35.53
CA VAL A 57 11.76 14.75 -36.91
C VAL A 57 10.52 15.18 -37.66
N ASP A 58 10.70 15.96 -38.75
CA ASP A 58 9.63 16.39 -39.64
C ASP A 58 8.96 15.14 -40.24
N ASN A 59 7.73 14.89 -39.83
CA ASN A 59 6.92 13.76 -40.27
C ASN A 59 6.16 14.05 -41.57
N SER A 60 6.54 15.09 -42.33
CA SER A 60 5.90 15.45 -43.61
C SER A 60 6.01 14.37 -44.69
N ALA A 61 6.86 13.36 -44.50
CA ALA A 61 7.05 12.22 -45.40
C ALA A 61 6.23 10.95 -45.06
N HIS A 62 5.51 10.91 -43.93
CA HIS A 62 4.67 9.78 -43.60
C HIS A 62 3.19 10.10 -43.86
N PRO A 63 2.48 9.27 -44.68
CA PRO A 63 1.04 9.44 -44.88
C PRO A 63 0.33 9.19 -43.54
N ALA A 64 -0.58 10.12 -43.20
CA ALA A 64 -1.46 9.96 -42.03
C ALA A 64 -2.23 8.61 -42.15
N ARG A 65 -2.18 7.80 -41.09
CA ARG A 65 -2.94 6.56 -41.04
C ARG A 65 -4.43 6.82 -41.22
N PRO A 66 -5.13 6.20 -42.18
CA PRO A 66 -6.57 6.36 -42.29
C PRO A 66 -7.25 5.61 -41.15
N SER A 67 -8.04 6.39 -40.37
CA SER A 67 -8.98 5.82 -39.41
C SER A 67 -10.23 5.38 -40.18
N THR A 68 -10.51 4.07 -40.21
CA THR A 68 -11.76 3.37 -40.57
C THR A 68 -12.40 3.61 -41.93
N PRO A 69 -12.83 2.55 -42.61
CA PRO A 69 -13.41 2.64 -43.94
C PRO A 69 -14.90 2.97 -43.87
N THR A 70 -15.27 4.07 -44.50
CA THR A 70 -16.66 4.26 -44.93
C THR A 70 -16.68 4.88 -46.31
N ALA A 71 -17.18 4.09 -47.25
CA ALA A 71 -17.81 4.46 -48.54
C ALA A 71 -17.17 5.54 -49.42
N GLN A 72 -16.64 5.03 -50.53
CA GLN A 72 -16.62 5.60 -51.89
C GLN A 72 -16.80 7.12 -52.00
N ALA A 73 -15.68 7.84 -52.19
CA ALA A 73 -15.63 9.07 -52.88
C ALA A 73 -14.36 9.07 -53.75
N GLU A 74 -14.55 9.12 -55.06
CA GLU A 74 -13.51 9.22 -56.05
C GLU A 74 -12.67 10.47 -55.82
N ILE A 75 -11.41 10.33 -55.55
CA ILE A 75 -10.46 11.44 -55.37
C ILE A 75 -9.87 11.72 -56.77
N SER A 76 -10.36 12.75 -57.38
CA SER A 76 -9.75 13.38 -58.56
C SER A 76 -8.45 14.07 -58.14
N PHE A 77 -7.32 13.49 -58.50
CA PHE A 77 -6.01 14.14 -58.36
C PHE A 77 -5.83 15.18 -59.48
N ASN A 78 -5.96 16.48 -59.13
CA ASN A 78 -5.53 17.58 -60.01
C ASN A 78 -3.98 17.64 -60.03
N VAL A 79 -3.36 16.80 -60.85
CA VAL A 79 -1.96 16.94 -61.22
C VAL A 79 -1.91 17.78 -62.49
N THR A 80 -1.65 19.06 -62.37
CA THR A 80 -1.32 19.93 -63.54
C THR A 80 0.04 19.56 -64.07
N ARG A 81 0.07 18.62 -65.01
CA ARG A 81 1.24 18.39 -65.86
C ARG A 81 1.36 19.58 -66.83
N ARG A 82 2.37 20.40 -66.64
CA ARG A 82 2.79 21.36 -67.69
C ARG A 82 3.29 20.53 -68.90
N LYS A 83 2.49 20.54 -69.95
CA LYS A 83 2.93 20.07 -71.27
C LYS A 83 3.88 21.11 -71.84
N ALA A 84 5.03 20.66 -72.33
CA ALA A 84 5.92 21.48 -73.12
C ALA A 84 5.19 21.94 -74.41
N PRO A 85 5.46 23.14 -74.88
CA PRO A 85 4.79 23.62 -76.07
C PRO A 85 5.25 22.86 -77.30
N GLY A 86 4.36 22.09 -77.88
CA GLY A 86 4.54 21.59 -79.25
C GLY A 86 4.46 22.70 -80.20
N LYS A 87 5.43 22.80 -81.10
CA LYS A 87 5.38 23.67 -82.29
C LYS A 87 4.19 23.28 -83.08
N SER A 88 3.14 24.09 -83.05
CA SER A 88 2.11 24.10 -84.11
C SER A 88 2.39 25.26 -85.05
N GLU A 89 2.63 24.90 -86.33
CA GLU A 89 2.71 25.82 -87.44
C GLU A 89 1.40 26.61 -87.47
N LEU A 90 1.51 27.93 -87.33
CA LEU A 90 0.41 28.85 -87.60
C LEU A 90 0.23 28.93 -89.09
N SER A 91 -0.79 28.25 -89.60
CA SER A 91 -1.38 28.65 -90.93
C SER A 91 -2.05 29.95 -90.75
N VAL A 92 -1.50 30.95 -91.41
CA VAL A 92 -2.11 32.32 -91.48
C VAL A 92 -3.33 32.21 -92.37
N PRO A 93 -4.52 32.49 -91.91
CA PRO A 93 -5.69 32.70 -92.82
C PRO A 93 -5.58 34.04 -93.47
N THR A 94 -5.43 34.03 -94.75
CA THR A 94 -5.54 35.19 -95.63
C THR A 94 -7.03 35.51 -95.90
N ASN A 95 -7.72 36.13 -94.96
CA ASN A 95 -8.98 36.82 -95.19
C ASN A 95 -8.91 38.22 -94.59
N LYS A 96 -8.94 39.26 -95.45
CA LYS A 96 -8.74 40.66 -95.10
C LYS A 96 -9.94 41.31 -94.41
N ASP A 97 -11.01 40.56 -94.03
CA ASP A 97 -12.25 41.13 -93.47
C ASP A 97 -12.46 40.77 -91.96
N ASP A 98 -11.49 40.19 -91.29
CA ASP A 98 -11.65 39.75 -89.95
C ASP A 98 -10.83 40.59 -88.90
N TYR A 99 -10.63 41.86 -89.23
CA TYR A 99 -10.06 42.79 -88.23
C TYR A 99 -11.15 43.34 -87.32
N ILE A 100 -11.26 42.82 -86.09
CA ILE A 100 -12.08 43.33 -84.98
C ILE A 100 -11.69 44.80 -84.78
N ARG A 101 -12.68 45.69 -84.88
CA ARG A 101 -12.46 47.12 -84.60
C ARG A 101 -12.01 47.34 -83.19
N ARG A 102 -11.09 48.26 -82.96
CA ARG A 102 -10.50 48.56 -81.64
C ARG A 102 -11.58 48.88 -80.56
N SER A 103 -12.73 49.38 -80.94
CA SER A 103 -13.90 49.63 -80.07
C SER A 103 -14.55 48.32 -79.63
N GLU A 104 -14.78 47.37 -80.56
CA GLU A 104 -15.35 46.04 -80.27
C GLU A 104 -14.44 45.18 -79.36
N LEU A 105 -13.13 45.22 -79.59
CA LEU A 105 -12.18 44.59 -78.76
C LEU A 105 -12.16 45.11 -77.30
N ARG A 106 -12.34 46.45 -77.17
CA ARG A 106 -12.45 47.06 -75.82
C ARG A 106 -13.76 46.70 -75.15
N GLU A 107 -14.84 46.52 -75.82
CA GLU A 107 -16.12 46.08 -75.24
C GLU A 107 -16.05 44.60 -74.82
N LEU A 108 -15.56 43.75 -75.67
CA LEU A 108 -15.33 42.32 -75.36
C LEU A 108 -14.40 42.14 -74.12
N LEU A 109 -13.31 42.91 -74.11
CA LEU A 109 -12.39 42.85 -72.93
C LEU A 109 -13.07 43.42 -71.68
N ARG A 110 -13.95 44.39 -71.78
CA ARG A 110 -14.69 44.91 -70.62
C ARG A 110 -15.76 43.95 -70.18
N GLU A 111 -16.46 43.26 -71.06
CA GLU A 111 -17.42 42.20 -70.68
C GLU A 111 -16.74 41.00 -70.04
N GLU A 112 -15.65 40.51 -70.63
CA GLU A 112 -14.87 39.43 -70.05
C GLU A 112 -14.30 39.79 -68.66
N MET A 113 -13.79 41.03 -68.54
CA MET A 113 -13.26 41.48 -67.23
C MET A 113 -14.39 41.63 -66.20
N LEU A 114 -15.58 42.10 -66.58
CA LEU A 114 -16.74 42.16 -65.72
C LEU A 114 -17.26 40.77 -65.32
N ASN A 115 -17.26 39.83 -66.27
CA ASN A 115 -17.64 38.43 -65.97
C ASN A 115 -16.63 37.76 -65.03
N LEU A 116 -15.36 37.97 -65.27
CA LEU A 116 -14.28 37.45 -64.41
C LEU A 116 -14.35 38.06 -62.99
N MET A 117 -14.65 39.38 -62.91
CA MET A 117 -14.87 40.00 -61.58
C MET A 117 -16.11 39.45 -60.85
N LYS A 118 -17.21 39.19 -61.60
CA LYS A 118 -18.43 38.60 -61.00
C LYS A 118 -18.19 37.18 -60.51
N THR A 119 -17.52 36.33 -61.28
CA THR A 119 -17.18 34.96 -60.90
C THR A 119 -16.23 34.94 -59.70
N ASN A 120 -15.16 35.74 -59.75
CA ASN A 120 -14.22 35.79 -58.56
C ASN A 120 -14.92 36.35 -57.30
N ASN A 121 -15.82 37.37 -57.45
CA ASN A 121 -16.58 37.86 -56.30
C ASN A 121 -17.57 36.79 -55.73
N ALA A 122 -18.18 35.98 -56.59
CA ALA A 122 -19.06 34.90 -56.19
C ALA A 122 -18.28 33.79 -55.44
N GLU A 123 -17.13 33.40 -55.97
CA GLU A 123 -16.23 32.43 -55.34
C GLU A 123 -15.68 32.93 -53.99
N LEU A 124 -15.28 34.22 -53.94
CA LEU A 124 -14.84 34.85 -52.70
C LEU A 124 -15.95 34.87 -51.63
N ARG A 125 -17.17 35.21 -52.01
CA ARG A 125 -18.29 35.15 -51.08
C ARG A 125 -18.62 33.77 -50.61
N SER A 126 -18.55 32.75 -51.48
CA SER A 126 -18.75 31.36 -51.15
C SER A 126 -17.67 30.87 -50.16
N THR A 127 -16.40 31.19 -50.44
CA THR A 127 -15.30 30.83 -49.55
C THR A 127 -15.37 31.52 -48.18
N LEU A 128 -15.74 32.79 -48.14
CA LEU A 128 -15.96 33.53 -46.89
C LEU A 128 -17.14 32.97 -46.08
N SER A 129 -18.23 32.57 -46.76
CA SER A 129 -19.36 31.92 -46.09
C SER A 129 -18.96 30.60 -45.45
N THR A 130 -18.26 29.72 -46.19
CA THR A 130 -17.76 28.45 -45.66
C THR A 130 -16.74 28.65 -44.54
N PHE A 131 -15.90 29.67 -44.60
CA PHE A 131 -14.96 30.01 -43.54
C PHE A 131 -15.68 30.51 -42.29
N SER A 132 -16.69 31.36 -42.45
CA SER A 132 -17.53 31.83 -41.33
C SER A 132 -18.24 30.68 -40.63
N GLU A 133 -18.79 29.73 -41.38
CA GLU A 133 -19.43 28.53 -40.84
C GLU A 133 -18.45 27.65 -40.05
N ARG A 134 -17.24 27.47 -40.60
CA ARG A 134 -16.18 26.72 -39.88
C ARG A 134 -15.77 27.40 -38.59
N ILE A 135 -15.66 28.72 -38.54
CA ILE A 135 -15.36 29.47 -37.33
C ILE A 135 -16.47 29.28 -36.30
N THR A 136 -17.74 29.36 -36.73
CA THR A 136 -18.88 29.15 -35.82
C THR A 136 -18.87 27.76 -35.23
N ASN A 137 -18.62 26.72 -36.04
CA ASN A 137 -18.52 25.33 -35.59
C ASN A 137 -17.34 25.11 -34.66
N LEU A 138 -16.21 25.79 -34.88
CA LEU A 138 -15.05 25.77 -33.98
C LEU A 138 -15.38 26.41 -32.64
N ASN A 139 -16.03 27.56 -32.63
CA ASN A 139 -16.43 28.26 -31.41
C ASN A 139 -17.38 27.38 -30.55
N THR A 140 -18.40 26.78 -31.18
CA THR A 140 -19.31 25.87 -30.46
C THR A 140 -18.58 24.64 -29.88
N SER A 141 -17.60 24.13 -30.62
CA SER A 141 -16.77 23.01 -30.13
C SER A 141 -15.89 23.43 -28.96
N ILE A 142 -15.32 24.63 -28.99
CA ILE A 142 -14.53 25.20 -27.90
C ILE A 142 -15.39 25.44 -26.67
N GLU A 143 -16.58 26.00 -26.82
CA GLU A 143 -17.52 26.18 -25.68
C GLU A 143 -17.91 24.85 -25.05
N PHE A 144 -18.22 23.83 -25.85
CA PHE A 144 -18.51 22.49 -25.35
C PHE A 144 -17.33 21.88 -24.60
N MET A 145 -16.10 22.05 -25.12
CA MET A 145 -14.89 21.53 -24.43
C MET A 145 -14.62 22.30 -23.14
N SER A 146 -14.83 23.62 -23.12
CA SER A 146 -14.69 24.43 -21.90
C SER A 146 -15.67 23.97 -20.82
N ASP A 147 -16.93 23.80 -21.15
CA ASP A 147 -17.98 23.30 -20.26
C ASP A 147 -17.62 21.91 -19.67
N LYS A 148 -17.10 21.03 -20.53
CA LYS A 148 -16.65 19.71 -20.11
C LYS A 148 -15.45 19.76 -19.16
N PHE A 149 -14.51 20.66 -19.46
CA PHE A 149 -13.32 20.86 -18.64
C PHE A 149 -13.68 21.42 -17.25
N ASP A 150 -14.58 22.39 -17.20
CA ASP A 150 -15.05 22.99 -15.96
C ASP A 150 -15.75 21.94 -15.07
N LYS A 151 -16.67 21.15 -15.64
CA LYS A 151 -17.34 20.05 -14.94
C LYS A 151 -16.35 18.98 -14.43
N MET A 152 -15.32 18.67 -15.23
CA MET A 152 -14.29 17.72 -14.81
C MET A 152 -13.43 18.29 -13.67
N THR A 153 -13.12 19.58 -13.72
CA THR A 153 -12.36 20.28 -12.68
C THR A 153 -13.14 20.32 -11.36
N GLU A 154 -14.43 20.64 -11.41
CA GLU A 154 -15.32 20.60 -10.24
C GLU A 154 -15.40 19.18 -9.66
N GLY A 155 -15.58 18.17 -10.51
CA GLY A 155 -15.59 16.76 -10.07
C GLY A 155 -14.30 16.34 -9.40
N LEU A 156 -13.14 16.73 -9.94
CA LEU A 156 -11.84 16.48 -9.33
C LEU A 156 -11.68 17.17 -7.97
N GLN A 157 -12.14 18.40 -7.85
CA GLN A 157 -12.11 19.13 -6.56
C GLN A 157 -12.99 18.45 -5.51
N GLN A 158 -14.19 18.00 -5.88
CA GLN A 158 -15.08 17.27 -4.98
C GLN A 158 -14.45 15.96 -4.52
N GLN A 159 -13.90 15.16 -5.46
CA GLN A 159 -13.20 13.92 -5.11
C GLN A 159 -11.99 14.18 -4.21
N GLN A 160 -11.22 15.23 -4.47
CA GLN A 160 -10.09 15.61 -3.62
C GLN A 160 -10.54 15.91 -2.20
N GLN A 161 -11.63 16.64 -2.03
CA GLN A 161 -12.20 16.97 -0.72
C GLN A 161 -12.71 15.74 0.01
N GLU A 162 -13.38 14.83 -0.70
CA GLU A 162 -13.83 13.56 -0.16
C GLU A 162 -12.66 12.68 0.31
N ILE A 163 -11.58 12.58 -0.48
CA ILE A 163 -10.36 11.86 -0.10
C ILE A 163 -9.75 12.44 1.18
N ILE A 164 -9.71 13.77 1.34
CA ILE A 164 -9.19 14.42 2.54
C ILE A 164 -10.06 14.06 3.75
N THR A 165 -11.38 14.10 3.60
CA THR A 165 -12.33 13.75 4.65
C THR A 165 -12.19 12.30 5.07
N LEU A 166 -12.21 11.38 4.09
CA LEU A 166 -12.04 9.94 4.34
C LEU A 166 -10.69 9.60 4.99
N LYS A 167 -9.62 10.28 4.61
CA LYS A 167 -8.30 10.13 5.27
C LYS A 167 -8.34 10.56 6.72
N LYS A 168 -9.01 11.67 7.02
CA LYS A 168 -9.16 12.18 8.39
C LYS A 168 -10.00 11.24 9.24
N GLU A 169 -11.12 10.76 8.72
CA GLU A 169 -11.98 9.78 9.40
C GLU A 169 -11.23 8.45 9.64
N ASN A 170 -10.49 7.97 8.65
CA ASN A 170 -9.70 6.75 8.78
C ASN A 170 -8.61 6.89 9.86
N ALA A 171 -7.96 8.05 9.94
CA ALA A 171 -7.00 8.32 11.01
C ALA A 171 -7.68 8.35 12.39
N CYS A 172 -8.86 8.97 12.51
CA CYS A 172 -9.65 8.99 13.74
C CYS A 172 -10.07 7.58 14.17
N LEU A 173 -10.65 6.80 13.24
CA LEU A 173 -11.06 5.42 13.51
C LEU A 173 -9.90 4.52 13.92
N ARG A 174 -8.74 4.67 13.30
CA ARG A 174 -7.52 3.93 13.70
C ARG A 174 -7.08 4.26 15.12
N THR A 175 -7.14 5.53 15.53
CA THR A 175 -6.80 5.91 16.91
C THR A 175 -7.80 5.35 17.91
N GLU A 176 -9.08 5.36 17.58
CA GLU A 176 -10.14 4.77 18.40
C GLU A 176 -9.99 3.25 18.54
N VAL A 177 -9.79 2.53 17.45
CA VAL A 177 -9.54 1.08 17.45
C VAL A 177 -8.33 0.73 18.32
N ASN A 178 -7.22 1.49 18.20
CA ASN A 178 -6.03 1.26 19.02
C ASN A 178 -6.31 1.52 20.51
N SER A 179 -7.08 2.55 20.82
CA SER A 179 -7.51 2.86 22.20
C SER A 179 -8.39 1.76 22.78
N LEU A 180 -9.38 1.30 22.02
CA LEU A 180 -10.29 0.22 22.44
C LEU A 180 -9.54 -1.10 22.58
N SER A 181 -8.64 -1.44 21.67
CA SER A 181 -7.78 -2.60 21.75
C SER A 181 -6.92 -2.58 23.03
N GLY A 182 -6.31 -1.43 23.34
CA GLY A 182 -5.54 -1.26 24.57
C GLY A 182 -6.38 -1.46 25.85
N LYS A 183 -7.60 -0.91 25.88
CA LYS A 183 -8.54 -1.12 26.99
C LYS A 183 -8.94 -2.59 27.13
N LEU A 184 -9.23 -3.25 26.02
CA LEU A 184 -9.57 -4.68 26.01
C LEU A 184 -8.43 -5.54 26.56
N GLN A 185 -7.19 -5.30 26.15
CA GLN A 185 -6.01 -5.98 26.66
C GLN A 185 -5.83 -5.78 28.17
N GLN A 186 -6.07 -4.57 28.67
CA GLN A 186 -6.03 -4.29 30.10
C GLN A 186 -7.12 -5.06 30.87
N LEU A 187 -8.36 -5.06 30.36
CA LEU A 187 -9.48 -5.79 30.97
C LEU A 187 -9.24 -7.31 30.94
N ASP A 188 -8.74 -7.86 29.84
CA ASP A 188 -8.39 -9.28 29.78
C ASP A 188 -7.34 -9.63 30.84
N GLN A 189 -6.28 -8.84 30.97
CA GLN A 189 -5.27 -9.09 31.99
C GLN A 189 -5.81 -8.90 33.42
N LEU A 190 -6.69 -7.92 33.65
CA LEU A 190 -7.33 -7.73 34.96
C LEU A 190 -8.26 -8.90 35.32
N SER A 191 -8.98 -9.46 34.35
CA SER A 191 -9.82 -10.64 34.56
C SER A 191 -9.03 -11.86 35.04
N ARG A 192 -7.74 -11.90 34.73
CA ARG A 192 -6.78 -12.95 35.12
C ARG A 192 -6.03 -12.63 36.42
N ALA A 193 -6.33 -11.50 37.06
CA ALA A 193 -5.59 -11.03 38.24
C ALA A 193 -5.56 -12.04 39.39
N SER A 194 -6.61 -12.86 39.56
CA SER A 194 -6.69 -13.91 40.56
C SER A 194 -6.33 -15.31 40.04
N THR A 195 -5.79 -15.42 38.82
CA THR A 195 -5.59 -16.70 38.14
C THR A 195 -4.11 -17.13 38.16
N LEU A 196 -3.88 -18.37 38.55
CA LEU A 196 -2.59 -19.08 38.47
C LEU A 196 -2.54 -19.91 37.19
N GLU A 197 -1.36 -20.04 36.60
CA GLU A 197 -1.04 -21.00 35.55
C GLU A 197 0.03 -21.99 36.08
N ILE A 198 -0.33 -23.28 36.14
CA ILE A 198 0.58 -24.37 36.57
C ILE A 198 1.00 -25.13 35.32
N GLN A 199 2.29 -25.17 35.04
CA GLN A 199 2.86 -25.75 33.82
C GLN A 199 3.67 -27.02 34.15
N CYS A 200 3.77 -27.90 33.15
CA CYS A 200 4.58 -29.12 33.19
C CYS A 200 4.06 -30.21 34.12
N VAL A 201 2.81 -30.18 34.52
CA VAL A 201 2.16 -31.32 35.21
C VAL A 201 1.63 -32.29 34.16
N PRO A 202 2.04 -33.57 34.12
CA PRO A 202 1.60 -34.54 33.11
C PRO A 202 0.07 -34.71 33.07
N ASP A 203 -0.49 -34.91 31.87
CA ASP A 203 -1.92 -35.13 31.68
C ASP A 203 -2.28 -36.60 32.00
N LYS A 204 -3.32 -36.83 32.81
CA LYS A 204 -3.94 -38.13 33.01
C LYS A 204 -5.40 -38.10 32.66
N LYS A 205 -5.93 -39.14 32.00
CA LYS A 205 -7.34 -39.21 31.60
C LYS A 205 -8.33 -39.13 32.77
N THR A 206 -7.94 -39.63 33.93
CA THR A 206 -8.74 -39.70 35.16
C THR A 206 -8.29 -38.72 36.22
N GLU A 207 -7.65 -37.61 35.85
CA GLU A 207 -7.15 -36.64 36.82
C GLU A 207 -8.25 -35.77 37.43
N ASN A 208 -8.10 -35.43 38.67
CA ASN A 208 -8.86 -34.40 39.34
C ASN A 208 -7.99 -33.14 39.46
N VAL A 209 -8.19 -32.16 38.56
CA VAL A 209 -7.40 -30.93 38.52
C VAL A 209 -7.52 -30.12 39.82
N LEU A 210 -8.69 -30.19 40.49
CA LEU A 210 -8.91 -29.55 41.79
C LEU A 210 -7.97 -30.11 42.86
N GLN A 211 -7.80 -31.44 42.87
CA GLN A 211 -6.88 -32.10 43.83
C GLN A 211 -5.42 -31.72 43.55
N ILE A 212 -5.04 -31.53 42.29
CA ILE A 212 -3.69 -31.09 41.95
C ILE A 212 -3.43 -29.66 42.51
N VAL A 213 -4.40 -28.74 42.38
CA VAL A 213 -4.28 -27.40 42.96
C VAL A 213 -4.24 -27.40 44.48
N LYS A 214 -5.04 -28.25 45.15
CA LYS A 214 -4.98 -28.43 46.59
C LYS A 214 -3.65 -29.04 47.04
N GLN A 215 -3.14 -30.03 46.31
CA GLN A 215 -1.84 -30.64 46.59
C GLN A 215 -0.70 -29.62 46.48
N LEU A 216 -0.75 -28.72 45.46
CA LEU A 216 0.18 -27.59 45.39
C LEU A 216 0.18 -26.79 46.71
N GLY A 217 -1.01 -26.39 47.19
CA GLY A 217 -1.14 -25.64 48.44
C GLY A 217 -0.50 -26.39 49.65
N ARG A 218 -0.77 -27.68 49.75
CA ARG A 218 -0.18 -28.53 50.84
C ARG A 218 1.33 -28.58 50.75
N THR A 219 1.89 -28.82 49.55
CA THR A 219 3.34 -28.93 49.33
C THR A 219 4.06 -27.64 49.70
N VAL A 220 3.49 -26.48 49.39
CA VAL A 220 4.14 -25.18 49.66
C VAL A 220 3.73 -24.57 51.01
N ASN A 221 3.06 -25.30 51.89
CA ASN A 221 2.54 -24.83 53.18
C ASN A 221 1.65 -23.60 53.07
N CYS A 222 0.80 -23.55 52.03
CA CYS A 222 -0.20 -22.51 51.79
C CYS A 222 -1.56 -23.16 51.58
N THR A 223 -2.39 -23.23 52.62
CA THR A 223 -3.70 -23.90 52.53
C THR A 223 -4.59 -23.23 51.53
N ILE A 224 -5.09 -24.01 50.55
CA ILE A 224 -6.07 -23.61 49.58
C ILE A 224 -7.32 -24.48 49.80
N ASN A 225 -8.41 -23.84 50.24
CA ASN A 225 -9.70 -24.51 50.47
C ASN A 225 -10.52 -24.58 49.21
N ASP A 226 -11.57 -25.40 49.18
CA ASP A 226 -12.49 -25.50 48.04
C ASP A 226 -13.17 -24.17 47.70
N GLN A 227 -13.50 -23.42 48.72
CA GLN A 227 -14.11 -22.07 48.59
C GLN A 227 -13.16 -21.05 47.95
N ASP A 228 -11.86 -21.30 48.01
CA ASP A 228 -10.82 -20.43 47.46
C ASP A 228 -10.65 -20.62 45.95
N ILE A 229 -11.19 -21.69 45.37
CA ILE A 229 -11.02 -22.06 43.98
C ILE A 229 -12.34 -21.88 43.23
N HIS A 230 -12.48 -20.79 42.46
CA HIS A 230 -13.67 -20.56 41.69
C HIS A 230 -13.75 -21.45 40.47
N TYR A 231 -12.61 -21.73 39.86
CA TYR A 231 -12.54 -22.53 38.63
C TYR A 231 -11.12 -23.11 38.47
N CYS A 232 -11.05 -24.34 38.03
CA CYS A 232 -9.77 -24.93 37.58
C CYS A 232 -10.02 -25.90 36.42
N SER A 233 -9.16 -25.80 35.40
CA SER A 233 -9.18 -26.73 34.28
C SER A 233 -7.86 -26.73 33.52
N ARG A 234 -7.69 -27.70 32.63
CA ARG A 234 -6.63 -27.66 31.63
C ARG A 234 -7.00 -26.85 30.42
N ILE A 235 -6.10 -26.02 29.96
CA ILE A 235 -6.27 -25.23 28.76
C ILE A 235 -5.66 -25.94 27.55
N ALA A 236 -6.23 -25.67 26.35
CA ALA A 236 -5.68 -26.14 25.09
C ALA A 236 -4.26 -25.61 24.87
N LYS A 237 -3.43 -26.37 24.17
CA LYS A 237 -2.09 -25.92 23.79
C LYS A 237 -2.21 -24.85 22.71
N ILE A 238 -1.48 -23.75 22.86
CA ILE A 238 -1.36 -22.72 21.82
C ILE A 238 -0.66 -23.30 20.58
N ASN A 239 0.41 -24.09 20.81
CA ASN A 239 1.06 -24.85 19.76
C ASN A 239 0.71 -26.34 19.90
N PRO A 240 -0.11 -26.94 19.02
CA PRO A 240 -0.50 -28.35 19.09
C PRO A 240 0.69 -29.32 19.06
N ASN A 241 1.76 -28.94 18.36
CA ASN A 241 2.97 -29.77 18.19
C ASN A 241 3.92 -29.74 19.42
N SER A 242 3.59 -28.97 20.45
CA SER A 242 4.40 -28.90 21.67
C SER A 242 4.35 -30.24 22.42
N THR A 243 5.50 -30.76 22.84
CA THR A 243 5.62 -31.96 23.68
C THR A 243 5.23 -31.71 25.13
N ARG A 244 5.13 -30.44 25.57
CA ARG A 244 4.74 -30.08 26.93
C ARG A 244 3.29 -30.47 27.23
N PRO A 245 2.99 -30.96 28.46
CA PRO A 245 1.59 -31.16 28.86
C PRO A 245 0.79 -29.89 28.85
N ARG A 246 -0.54 -29.99 28.77
CA ARG A 246 -1.46 -28.85 28.86
C ARG A 246 -1.34 -28.15 30.20
N SER A 247 -1.25 -26.83 30.21
CA SER A 247 -1.22 -26.05 31.45
C SER A 247 -2.55 -26.14 32.20
N ILE A 248 -2.47 -26.12 33.53
CA ILE A 248 -3.62 -26.00 34.42
C ILE A 248 -3.82 -24.52 34.74
N ILE A 249 -5.05 -24.03 34.57
CA ILE A 249 -5.47 -22.73 35.04
C ILE A 249 -6.32 -22.88 36.28
N ALA A 250 -5.97 -22.16 37.34
CA ALA A 250 -6.73 -22.11 38.57
C ALA A 250 -7.10 -20.65 38.92
N LYS A 251 -8.38 -20.33 38.87
CA LYS A 251 -8.90 -19.03 39.29
C LYS A 251 -9.24 -19.07 40.76
N LEU A 252 -8.50 -18.28 41.54
CA LEU A 252 -8.67 -18.16 42.96
C LEU A 252 -9.65 -17.07 43.35
N SER A 253 -10.10 -17.07 44.61
CA SER A 253 -11.05 -16.12 45.17
C SER A 253 -10.57 -14.65 45.15
N SER A 254 -9.25 -14.46 45.20
CA SER A 254 -8.68 -13.10 45.20
C SER A 254 -7.26 -13.06 44.61
N PRO A 255 -6.85 -11.89 44.09
CA PRO A 255 -5.49 -11.62 43.67
C PRO A 255 -4.48 -11.78 44.84
N ARG A 256 -4.91 -11.45 46.06
CA ARG A 256 -4.09 -11.57 47.29
C ARG A 256 -3.74 -13.03 47.54
N LEU A 257 -4.69 -13.95 47.47
CA LEU A 257 -4.46 -15.37 47.63
C LEU A 257 -3.50 -15.91 46.57
N ARG A 258 -3.71 -15.47 45.30
CA ARG A 258 -2.77 -15.80 44.21
C ARG A 258 -1.33 -15.41 44.56
N ASP A 259 -1.12 -14.18 45.02
CA ASP A 259 0.20 -13.66 45.37
C ASP A 259 0.80 -14.42 46.58
N THR A 260 -0.04 -14.82 47.54
CA THR A 260 0.38 -15.66 48.69
C THR A 260 0.87 -16.99 48.21
N VAL A 261 0.16 -17.67 47.29
CA VAL A 261 0.58 -18.95 46.71
C VAL A 261 1.87 -18.79 45.92
N LEU A 262 2.01 -17.79 45.08
CA LEU A 262 3.23 -17.53 44.32
C LEU A 262 4.45 -17.27 45.22
N SER A 263 4.23 -16.51 46.29
CA SER A 263 5.26 -16.22 47.28
C SER A 263 5.67 -17.49 48.04
N ALA A 264 4.71 -18.36 48.40
CA ALA A 264 4.96 -19.66 49.05
C ALA A 264 5.76 -20.59 48.13
N VAL A 265 5.40 -20.68 46.83
CA VAL A 265 6.16 -21.43 45.82
C VAL A 265 7.61 -20.93 45.71
N SER A 266 7.77 -19.60 45.65
CA SER A 266 9.10 -18.96 45.56
C SER A 266 9.94 -19.26 46.78
N ARG A 267 9.35 -19.23 47.99
CA ARG A 267 9.99 -19.57 49.26
C ARG A 267 10.39 -21.06 49.27
N TYR A 268 9.46 -21.95 48.97
CA TYR A 268 9.69 -23.38 48.87
C TYR A 268 10.88 -23.71 47.96
N ASN A 269 10.93 -23.12 46.77
CA ASN A 269 12.02 -23.33 45.81
C ASN A 269 13.38 -22.75 46.28
N LYS A 270 13.37 -21.69 47.11
CA LYS A 270 14.60 -21.13 47.71
C LYS A 270 15.12 -21.99 48.84
N GLU A 271 14.23 -22.52 49.68
CA GLU A 271 14.56 -23.41 50.82
C GLU A 271 15.00 -24.79 50.32
N ASN A 272 14.50 -25.22 49.15
CA ASN A 272 14.81 -26.51 48.54
C ASN A 272 15.53 -26.37 47.17
N PRO A 273 16.76 -25.86 47.11
CA PRO A 273 17.43 -25.56 45.82
C PRO A 273 17.70 -26.85 45.00
N GLN A 274 17.91 -28.00 45.67
CA GLN A 274 18.14 -29.29 45.01
C GLN A 274 16.84 -30.05 44.71
N ASN A 275 15.75 -29.75 45.43
CA ASN A 275 14.45 -30.40 45.29
C ASN A 275 13.35 -29.33 45.08
N LYS A 276 13.51 -28.52 44.04
CA LYS A 276 12.47 -27.56 43.66
C LYS A 276 11.17 -28.28 43.30
N LEU A 277 10.06 -27.54 43.36
CA LEU A 277 8.73 -28.05 43.03
C LEU A 277 8.75 -28.86 41.73
N SER A 278 8.33 -30.10 41.79
CA SER A 278 8.41 -31.08 40.72
C SER A 278 7.16 -31.93 40.62
N THR A 279 7.06 -32.76 39.60
CA THR A 279 5.93 -33.68 39.39
C THR A 279 5.81 -34.72 40.50
N ALA A 280 6.90 -35.05 41.20
CA ALA A 280 6.86 -35.97 42.35
C ALA A 280 5.99 -35.43 43.51
N ASP A 281 5.98 -34.13 43.73
CA ASP A 281 5.16 -33.45 44.76
C ASP A 281 3.65 -33.54 44.50
N PHE A 282 3.28 -33.93 43.29
CA PHE A 282 1.88 -34.13 42.82
C PHE A 282 1.52 -35.62 42.71
N GLY A 283 2.33 -36.51 43.24
CA GLY A 283 2.07 -37.97 43.23
C GLY A 283 2.37 -38.66 41.90
N PHE A 284 3.26 -38.08 41.08
CA PHE A 284 3.80 -38.74 39.90
C PHE A 284 5.09 -39.50 40.24
N ASN A 285 5.51 -40.42 39.35
CA ASN A 285 6.66 -41.25 39.59
C ASN A 285 7.92 -40.43 39.93
N PRO A 286 8.55 -40.63 41.10
CA PRO A 286 9.72 -39.87 41.51
C PRO A 286 10.98 -40.12 40.68
N GLU A 287 11.07 -41.25 39.96
CA GLU A 287 12.20 -41.55 39.07
C GLU A 287 12.26 -40.64 37.87
N ASN A 288 11.10 -40.20 37.39
CA ASN A 288 10.95 -39.31 36.19
C ASN A 288 10.48 -37.92 36.62
N LYS A 289 11.04 -37.34 37.67
CA LYS A 289 10.63 -36.02 38.13
C LYS A 289 11.01 -34.91 37.15
N THR A 290 10.03 -34.12 36.78
CA THR A 290 10.23 -32.90 35.95
C THR A 290 9.83 -31.67 36.76
N PRO A 291 10.49 -30.51 36.54
CA PRO A 291 10.16 -29.30 37.28
C PRO A 291 8.75 -28.79 36.91
N VAL A 292 8.00 -28.41 37.95
CA VAL A 292 6.68 -27.77 37.79
C VAL A 292 6.83 -26.27 38.02
N PHE A 293 6.22 -25.47 37.13
CA PHE A 293 6.27 -24.02 37.23
C PHE A 293 4.87 -23.49 37.57
N VAL A 294 4.81 -22.63 38.57
CA VAL A 294 3.60 -21.92 38.98
C VAL A 294 3.80 -20.45 38.70
N LEU A 295 2.94 -19.89 37.85
CA LEU A 295 3.10 -18.55 37.30
C LEU A 295 1.79 -17.78 37.39
N GLU A 296 1.86 -16.47 37.23
CA GLU A 296 0.68 -15.64 36.94
C GLU A 296 0.10 -16.00 35.56
N SER A 297 -1.21 -16.07 35.48
CA SER A 297 -1.86 -16.25 34.18
C SER A 297 -1.80 -14.93 33.39
N LEU A 298 -1.16 -14.97 32.23
CA LEU A 298 -1.04 -13.83 31.32
C LEU A 298 -2.03 -13.94 30.17
N SER A 299 -2.48 -12.80 29.65
CA SER A 299 -3.14 -12.71 28.36
C SER A 299 -2.21 -13.21 27.24
N TYR A 300 -2.77 -13.49 26.07
CA TYR A 300 -1.99 -13.97 24.94
C TYR A 300 -0.91 -12.96 24.54
N GLU A 301 -1.28 -11.69 24.45
CA GLU A 301 -0.39 -10.59 24.11
C GLU A 301 0.73 -10.42 25.14
N ASN A 302 0.39 -10.49 26.42
CA ASN A 302 1.39 -10.41 27.49
C ASN A 302 2.30 -11.63 27.53
N LYS A 303 1.83 -12.83 27.15
CA LYS A 303 2.71 -14.01 26.97
C LYS A 303 3.73 -13.78 25.84
N GLN A 304 3.28 -13.25 24.70
CA GLN A 304 4.16 -12.92 23.59
C GLN A 304 5.17 -11.82 23.98
N LEU A 305 4.69 -10.76 24.62
CA LEU A 305 5.55 -9.66 25.08
C LEU A 305 6.58 -10.15 26.10
N HIS A 306 6.19 -11.04 27.04
CA HIS A 306 7.11 -11.64 28.02
C HIS A 306 8.15 -12.53 27.34
N ALA A 307 7.76 -13.30 26.32
CA ALA A 307 8.70 -14.12 25.54
C ALA A 307 9.71 -13.24 24.79
N ALA A 308 9.25 -12.19 24.13
CA ALA A 308 10.09 -11.20 23.45
C ALA A 308 11.04 -10.48 24.44
N ALA A 309 10.51 -10.06 25.60
CA ALA A 309 11.33 -9.44 26.66
C ALA A 309 12.43 -10.37 27.17
N ARG A 310 12.14 -11.66 27.32
CA ARG A 310 13.16 -12.66 27.71
C ARG A 310 14.23 -12.84 26.64
N GLN A 311 13.84 -12.85 25.37
CA GLN A 311 14.79 -12.96 24.27
C GLN A 311 15.68 -11.70 24.20
N ARG A 312 15.06 -10.53 24.19
CA ARG A 312 15.80 -9.25 24.18
C ARG A 312 16.68 -9.09 25.42
N GLY A 313 16.20 -9.55 26.57
CA GLY A 313 16.99 -9.57 27.82
C GLY A 313 18.25 -10.41 27.71
N LYS A 314 18.21 -11.56 27.03
CA LYS A 314 19.41 -12.36 26.75
C LYS A 314 20.38 -11.64 25.81
N GLU A 315 19.88 -11.02 24.75
CA GLU A 315 20.68 -10.29 23.77
C GLU A 315 21.44 -9.11 24.42
N LEU A 316 20.77 -8.38 25.33
CA LEU A 316 21.30 -7.20 26.00
C LEU A 316 21.89 -7.48 27.39
N ASN A 317 22.06 -8.76 27.77
CA ASN A 317 22.61 -9.19 29.03
C ASN A 317 21.87 -8.66 30.28
N PHE A 318 20.52 -8.59 30.22
CA PHE A 318 19.69 -8.31 31.38
C PHE A 318 19.65 -9.54 32.30
N LYS A 319 19.99 -9.35 33.56
CA LYS A 319 20.03 -10.45 34.56
C LYS A 319 18.62 -10.91 34.95
N PHE A 320 17.65 -10.01 34.97
CA PHE A 320 16.30 -10.29 35.45
C PHE A 320 15.21 -9.86 34.45
N VAL A 321 14.30 -10.80 34.17
CA VAL A 321 13.06 -10.58 33.47
C VAL A 321 11.96 -11.30 34.23
N TRP A 322 10.95 -10.57 34.72
CA TRP A 322 9.90 -11.16 35.53
C TRP A 322 8.54 -10.53 35.29
N VAL A 323 7.50 -11.20 35.75
CA VAL A 323 6.13 -10.73 35.75
C VAL A 323 5.71 -10.41 37.18
N ARG A 324 4.98 -9.32 37.39
CA ARG A 324 4.35 -8.98 38.64
C ARG A 324 3.03 -8.27 38.39
N ALA A 325 1.95 -8.78 38.95
CA ALA A 325 0.59 -8.28 38.76
C ALA A 325 0.22 -8.13 37.27
N GLY A 326 0.58 -9.12 36.45
CA GLY A 326 0.34 -9.12 35.00
C GLY A 326 1.22 -8.18 34.19
N ARG A 327 2.14 -7.47 34.82
CA ARG A 327 3.06 -6.51 34.18
C ARG A 327 4.43 -7.11 34.02
N ILE A 328 5.10 -6.82 32.92
CA ILE A 328 6.42 -7.37 32.57
C ILE A 328 7.49 -6.35 32.91
N TYR A 329 8.49 -6.79 33.64
CA TYR A 329 9.62 -5.98 34.08
C TYR A 329 10.94 -6.61 33.66
N MET A 330 11.92 -5.75 33.39
CA MET A 330 13.30 -6.13 33.11
C MET A 330 14.25 -5.31 33.98
N ARG A 331 15.38 -5.91 34.39
CA ARG A 331 16.42 -5.24 35.16
C ARG A 331 17.80 -5.78 34.77
N LYS A 332 18.74 -4.89 34.49
CA LYS A 332 20.05 -5.25 33.98
C LYS A 332 20.91 -5.95 35.06
N ASN A 333 20.93 -5.39 36.25
CA ASN A 333 21.69 -5.94 37.40
C ASN A 333 20.94 -5.64 38.71
N GLU A 334 21.52 -5.99 39.85
CA GLU A 334 20.89 -5.84 41.17
C GLU A 334 20.74 -4.38 41.62
N THR A 335 21.57 -3.50 41.10
CA THR A 335 21.61 -2.05 41.44
C THR A 335 20.84 -1.17 40.47
N SER A 336 20.54 -1.65 39.23
CA SER A 336 19.82 -0.89 38.24
C SER A 336 18.32 -0.83 38.56
N GLU A 337 17.66 0.21 38.07
CA GLU A 337 16.20 0.34 38.18
C GLU A 337 15.46 -0.69 37.33
N ALA A 338 14.25 -1.06 37.77
CA ALA A 338 13.38 -1.95 37.03
C ALA A 338 12.66 -1.20 35.92
N ILE A 339 12.78 -1.67 34.69
CA ILE A 339 12.14 -1.10 33.50
C ILE A 339 10.80 -1.83 33.29
N PHE A 340 9.71 -1.10 33.26
CA PHE A 340 8.39 -1.64 32.92
C PHE A 340 8.18 -1.67 31.41
N ILE A 341 7.88 -2.86 30.86
CA ILE A 341 7.64 -3.09 29.44
C ILE A 341 6.14 -3.07 29.16
N ARG A 342 5.65 -2.03 28.52
CA ARG A 342 4.22 -1.86 28.21
C ARG A 342 3.80 -2.53 26.91
N ASN A 343 4.66 -2.49 25.91
CA ASN A 343 4.39 -2.99 24.55
C ASN A 343 5.70 -3.32 23.83
N ALA A 344 5.61 -3.90 22.64
CA ALA A 344 6.77 -4.22 21.80
C ALA A 344 7.62 -3.00 21.47
N SER A 345 6.99 -1.85 21.13
CA SER A 345 7.73 -0.62 20.82
C SER A 345 8.54 -0.06 22.01
N ALA A 346 8.12 -0.33 23.25
CA ALA A 346 8.91 0.01 24.43
C ALA A 346 10.12 -0.92 24.58
N LEU A 347 9.99 -2.18 24.15
CA LEU A 347 11.07 -3.16 24.16
C LEU A 347 12.15 -2.82 23.12
N ASP A 348 11.76 -2.35 21.94
CA ASP A 348 12.69 -1.97 20.87
C ASP A 348 13.57 -0.77 21.25
N LYS A 349 13.10 0.09 22.15
CA LYS A 349 13.84 1.26 22.64
C LYS A 349 14.88 0.95 23.72
N ILE A 350 14.91 -0.28 24.21
CA ILE A 350 15.87 -0.70 25.24
C ILE A 350 17.20 -1.02 24.55
N GLN A 351 18.23 -0.32 25.00
CA GLN A 351 19.61 -0.48 24.53
C GLN A 351 20.49 -1.16 25.59
#